data_df6924492c859de17154032c2c1ea495
#
_entry.id   df6924492c859de17154032c2c1ea495
#
_cell.length_a   1.000
_cell.length_b   1.000
_cell.length_c   1.000
_cell.angle_alpha   90.00
_cell.angle_beta   90.00
_cell.angle_gamma   90.00
#
_symmetry.space_group_name_H-M   'P 1'
#
loop_
_entity.id
_entity.type
_entity.pdbx_description
1 polymer ?
#
loop_
_entity_poly.entity_id
_entity_poly.type
_entity_poly.pdbx_seq_one_letter_code
_entity_poly.pdbx_strand_id
1 'polypeptide(L)'
;LARDENARQRRREILSIPARLTDLRNCFSSAEAMVATAKEDARAITEPLDAREKEDLLSAWGEGAEGRGVKGGARGVKGAIKELEVRQKSRTTRTERDQLDRALLDLLGFYRDVLAHQFGATTDGSIAMINAEMRTEIVRVADASNTIETMWRIDAIERGRLARVANVQPQLA
;
A
#
# COMPACT_ATOMS: atom_id res chain seq x y z
N LEU A 1 -4.94 9.83 -16.35
CA LEU A 1 -6.00 10.63 -15.70
C LEU A 1 -6.78 9.79 -14.66
N ALA A 2 -7.50 8.71 -15.05
CA ALA A 2 -8.31 7.91 -14.11
C ALA A 2 -7.45 7.19 -13.03
N ARG A 3 -6.27 6.67 -13.38
CA ARG A 3 -5.32 6.07 -12.43
C ARG A 3 -4.84 7.07 -11.36
N ASP A 4 -4.59 8.32 -11.76
CA ASP A 4 -4.14 9.36 -10.83
C ASP A 4 -5.27 9.80 -9.90
N GLU A 5 -6.51 9.78 -10.37
CA GLU A 5 -7.67 10.15 -9.58
C GLU A 5 -7.98 9.09 -8.51
N ASN A 6 -7.92 7.81 -8.85
CA ASN A 6 -8.04 6.71 -7.91
C ASN A 6 -6.94 6.76 -6.83
N ALA A 7 -5.69 7.02 -7.23
CA ALA A 7 -4.58 7.13 -6.29
C ALA A 7 -4.76 8.31 -5.32
N ARG A 8 -5.24 9.48 -5.80
CA ARG A 8 -5.56 10.64 -4.95
C ARG A 8 -6.71 10.37 -4.00
N GLN A 9 -7.75 9.68 -4.47
CA GLN A 9 -8.89 9.30 -3.64
C GLN A 9 -8.45 8.38 -2.50
N ARG A 10 -7.69 7.34 -2.80
CA ARG A 10 -7.15 6.41 -1.79
C ARG A 10 -6.26 7.10 -0.78
N ARG A 11 -5.37 8.00 -1.23
CA ARG A 11 -4.54 8.81 -0.33
C ARG A 11 -5.41 9.64 0.62
N ARG A 12 -6.48 10.27 0.14
CA ARG A 12 -7.42 11.02 0.99
C ARG A 12 -8.10 10.11 2.02
N GLU A 13 -8.48 8.89 1.64
CA GLU A 13 -9.06 7.91 2.56
C GLU A 13 -8.08 7.53 3.68
N ILE A 14 -6.81 7.25 3.35
CA ILE A 14 -5.75 7.00 4.33
C ILE A 14 -5.56 8.20 5.26
N LEU A 15 -5.43 9.41 4.71
CA LEU A 15 -5.23 10.63 5.48
C LEU A 15 -6.43 11.02 6.34
N SER A 16 -7.62 10.46 6.08
CA SER A 16 -8.81 10.65 6.91
C SER A 16 -8.86 9.72 8.12
N ILE A 17 -8.04 8.66 8.16
CA ILE A 17 -8.03 7.67 9.26
C ILE A 17 -7.75 8.34 10.62
N PRO A 18 -6.70 9.17 10.80
CA PRO A 18 -6.36 9.75 12.10
C PRO A 18 -7.53 10.47 12.79
N ALA A 19 -8.37 11.12 12.00
CA ALA A 19 -9.53 11.84 12.52
C ALA A 19 -10.68 10.96 12.99
N ARG A 20 -10.66 9.66 12.68
CA ARG A 20 -11.68 8.66 13.02
C ARG A 20 -11.23 7.67 14.09
N LEU A 21 -9.97 7.73 14.52
CA LEU A 21 -9.43 6.85 15.56
C LEU A 21 -9.89 7.31 16.95
N THR A 22 -11.10 6.93 17.33
CA THR A 22 -11.71 7.30 18.63
C THR A 22 -11.57 6.22 19.68
N ASP A 23 -11.40 4.96 19.27
CA ASP A 23 -11.30 3.81 20.14
C ASP A 23 -10.51 2.66 19.48
N LEU A 24 -10.21 1.62 20.25
CA LEU A 24 -9.43 0.47 19.82
C LEU A 24 -10.10 -0.31 18.66
N ARG A 25 -11.45 -0.39 18.65
CA ARG A 25 -12.18 -1.07 17.58
C ARG A 25 -11.96 -0.35 16.26
N ASN A 26 -12.07 0.98 16.27
CA ASN A 26 -11.82 1.81 15.09
C ASN A 26 -10.36 1.71 14.60
N CYS A 27 -9.41 1.53 15.52
CA CYS A 27 -8.02 1.27 15.14
C CYS A 27 -7.88 -0.05 14.37
N PHE A 28 -8.43 -1.16 14.90
CA PHE A 28 -8.36 -2.46 14.22
C PHE A 28 -9.11 -2.46 12.88
N SER A 29 -10.32 -1.94 12.83
CA SER A 29 -11.08 -1.90 11.58
C SER A 29 -10.41 -1.02 10.52
N SER A 30 -9.76 0.08 10.91
CA SER A 30 -8.97 0.91 10.00
C SER A 30 -7.72 0.19 9.49
N ALA A 31 -7.02 -0.55 10.36
CA ALA A 31 -5.86 -1.35 9.95
C ALA A 31 -6.26 -2.48 8.98
N GLU A 32 -7.36 -3.18 9.24
CA GLU A 32 -7.90 -4.21 8.33
C GLU A 32 -8.29 -3.61 6.97
N ALA A 33 -8.97 -2.46 6.97
CA ALA A 33 -9.33 -1.76 5.76
C ALA A 33 -8.09 -1.33 4.95
N MET A 34 -7.05 -0.80 5.61
CA MET A 34 -5.78 -0.45 4.93
C MET A 34 -5.13 -1.66 4.27
N VAL A 35 -5.09 -2.80 4.96
CA VAL A 35 -4.53 -4.05 4.41
C VAL A 35 -5.37 -4.55 3.24
N ALA A 36 -6.70 -4.51 3.34
CA ALA A 36 -7.60 -4.90 2.25
C ALA A 36 -7.40 -4.02 1.01
N THR A 37 -7.39 -2.70 1.18
CA THR A 37 -7.14 -1.74 0.10
C THR A 37 -5.77 -1.97 -0.55
N ALA A 38 -4.71 -2.18 0.22
CA ALA A 38 -3.39 -2.45 -0.32
C ALA A 38 -3.33 -3.73 -1.17
N LYS A 39 -4.10 -4.77 -0.79
CA LYS A 39 -4.23 -6.00 -1.58
C LYS A 39 -5.01 -5.77 -2.88
N GLU A 40 -6.10 -5.02 -2.82
CA GLU A 40 -6.90 -4.67 -4.01
C GLU A 40 -6.06 -3.85 -5.01
N ASP A 41 -5.29 -2.89 -4.51
CA ASP A 41 -4.38 -2.07 -5.33
C ASP A 41 -3.29 -2.90 -5.98
N ALA A 42 -2.70 -3.81 -5.23
CA ALA A 42 -1.69 -4.70 -5.76
C ALA A 42 -2.26 -5.57 -6.88
N ARG A 43 -3.45 -6.13 -6.70
CA ARG A 43 -4.14 -6.92 -7.73
C ARG A 43 -4.44 -6.09 -8.97
N ALA A 44 -5.02 -4.91 -8.80
CA ALA A 44 -5.34 -4.01 -9.92
C ALA A 44 -4.09 -3.63 -10.75
N ILE A 45 -2.91 -3.64 -10.12
CA ILE A 45 -1.62 -3.39 -10.80
C ILE A 45 -1.10 -4.68 -11.47
N THR A 46 -1.17 -5.82 -10.78
CA THR A 46 -0.48 -7.05 -11.21
C THR A 46 -1.33 -7.93 -12.12
N GLU A 47 -2.65 -8.02 -11.94
CA GLU A 47 -3.52 -8.89 -12.74
C GLU A 47 -3.46 -8.63 -14.25
N PRO A 48 -3.46 -7.38 -14.75
CA PRO A 48 -3.32 -7.14 -16.18
C PRO A 48 -1.97 -7.57 -16.75
N LEU A 49 -0.91 -7.45 -15.95
CA LEU A 49 0.44 -7.88 -16.33
C LEU A 49 0.54 -9.41 -16.32
N ASP A 50 -0.04 -10.04 -15.30
CA ASP A 50 -0.06 -11.49 -15.13
C ASP A 50 -0.84 -12.17 -16.26
N ALA A 51 -1.99 -11.61 -16.65
CA ALA A 51 -2.80 -12.09 -17.76
C ALA A 51 -2.02 -12.02 -19.08
N ARG A 52 -1.39 -10.88 -19.36
CA ARG A 52 -0.60 -10.68 -20.58
C ARG A 52 0.60 -11.63 -20.65
N GLU A 53 1.38 -11.76 -19.58
CA GLU A 53 2.51 -12.71 -19.55
C GLU A 53 2.08 -14.16 -19.78
N LYS A 54 0.89 -14.53 -19.26
CA LYS A 54 0.34 -15.88 -19.47
C LYS A 54 -0.08 -16.07 -20.92
N GLU A 55 -0.70 -15.08 -21.54
CA GLU A 55 -1.09 -15.10 -22.95
C GLU A 55 0.16 -15.19 -23.85
N ASP A 56 1.17 -14.35 -23.61
CA ASP A 56 2.44 -14.35 -24.34
C ASP A 56 3.14 -15.72 -24.23
N LEU A 57 3.15 -16.33 -23.03
CA LEU A 57 3.71 -17.65 -22.80
C LEU A 57 2.97 -18.72 -23.61
N LEU A 58 1.64 -18.72 -23.58
CA LEU A 58 0.82 -19.69 -24.30
C LEU A 58 0.96 -19.54 -25.84
N SER A 59 1.01 -18.32 -26.34
CA SER A 59 1.24 -18.03 -27.75
C SER A 59 2.61 -18.55 -28.23
N ALA A 60 3.66 -18.25 -27.47
CA ALA A 60 5.02 -18.71 -27.79
C ALA A 60 5.14 -20.24 -27.85
N TRP A 61 4.37 -20.95 -27.05
CA TRP A 61 4.34 -22.42 -27.07
C TRP A 61 3.39 -22.99 -28.14
N GLY A 62 2.33 -22.25 -28.50
CA GLY A 62 1.36 -22.62 -29.53
C GLY A 62 1.93 -22.53 -30.93
N GLU A 63 2.69 -21.50 -31.25
CA GLU A 63 3.36 -21.30 -32.52
C GLU A 63 4.45 -22.35 -32.82
N GLY A 64 5.02 -22.97 -31.76
CA GLY A 64 6.01 -24.06 -31.89
C GLY A 64 5.41 -25.45 -31.96
N ALA A 65 4.10 -25.64 -31.73
CA ALA A 65 3.47 -26.94 -31.59
C ALA A 65 3.04 -27.59 -32.95
N GLU A 66 3.08 -26.90 -34.06
CA GLU A 66 2.73 -27.40 -35.39
C GLU A 66 3.82 -28.26 -36.03
N GLY A 67 4.96 -28.44 -35.38
CA GLY A 67 6.09 -29.29 -35.84
C GLY A 67 6.16 -30.63 -35.12
N ARG A 68 5.64 -31.67 -35.77
CA ARG A 68 5.97 -33.12 -35.59
C ARG A 68 6.53 -33.59 -34.24
N GLY A 69 5.72 -34.23 -33.40
CA GLY A 69 6.23 -35.32 -32.58
C GLY A 69 6.68 -34.96 -31.15
N VAL A 70 6.23 -33.89 -30.50
CA VAL A 70 6.72 -33.54 -29.16
C VAL A 70 5.81 -34.08 -28.05
N LYS A 71 6.04 -35.35 -27.65
CA LYS A 71 5.52 -35.89 -26.36
C LYS A 71 6.04 -35.12 -25.12
N GLY A 72 6.99 -34.18 -25.29
CA GLY A 72 7.55 -33.30 -24.25
C GLY A 72 6.85 -31.97 -24.10
N GLY A 73 6.13 -31.48 -25.11
CA GLY A 73 5.56 -30.13 -25.14
C GLY A 73 4.57 -29.84 -24.00
N ALA A 74 3.64 -30.73 -23.74
CA ALA A 74 2.62 -30.54 -22.69
C ALA A 74 3.20 -30.50 -21.25
N ARG A 75 4.26 -31.27 -20.98
CA ARG A 75 4.96 -31.23 -19.68
C ARG A 75 5.79 -29.95 -19.54
N GLY A 76 6.46 -29.49 -20.59
CA GLY A 76 7.23 -28.27 -20.62
C GLY A 76 6.36 -27.04 -20.39
N VAL A 77 5.21 -26.94 -21.08
CA VAL A 77 4.24 -25.87 -20.92
C VAL A 77 3.73 -25.78 -19.47
N LYS A 78 3.34 -26.93 -18.87
CA LYS A 78 2.89 -26.96 -17.47
C LYS A 78 3.97 -26.50 -16.50
N GLY A 79 5.22 -26.88 -16.72
CA GLY A 79 6.37 -26.43 -15.94
C GLY A 79 6.55 -24.91 -16.03
N ALA A 80 6.56 -24.37 -17.25
CA ALA A 80 6.73 -22.95 -17.50
C ALA A 80 5.57 -22.10 -16.90
N ILE A 81 4.33 -22.58 -17.02
CA ILE A 81 3.17 -21.92 -16.38
C ILE A 81 3.35 -21.90 -14.85
N LYS A 82 3.73 -23.02 -14.23
CA LYS A 82 3.94 -23.07 -12.78
C LYS A 82 5.04 -22.12 -12.30
N GLU A 83 6.14 -22.04 -13.03
CA GLU A 83 7.21 -21.07 -12.73
C GLU A 83 6.74 -19.63 -12.89
N LEU A 84 5.95 -19.34 -13.92
CA LEU A 84 5.35 -18.03 -14.12
C LEU A 84 4.42 -17.66 -12.95
N GLU A 85 3.53 -18.58 -12.54
CA GLU A 85 2.61 -18.36 -11.41
C GLU A 85 3.35 -18.09 -10.08
N VAL A 86 4.47 -18.77 -9.83
CA VAL A 86 5.31 -18.50 -8.64
C VAL A 86 5.90 -17.10 -8.70
N ARG A 87 6.40 -16.66 -9.86
CA ARG A 87 6.94 -15.31 -10.04
C ARG A 87 5.83 -14.25 -9.90
N GLN A 88 4.67 -14.48 -10.48
CA GLN A 88 3.50 -13.61 -10.39
C GLN A 88 3.03 -13.45 -8.94
N LYS A 89 2.91 -14.55 -8.20
CA LYS A 89 2.57 -14.52 -6.77
C LYS A 89 3.60 -13.71 -5.95
N SER A 90 4.88 -13.90 -6.21
CA SER A 90 5.94 -13.14 -5.55
C SER A 90 5.86 -11.65 -5.86
N ARG A 91 5.57 -11.27 -7.13
CA ARG A 91 5.33 -9.90 -7.56
C ARG A 91 4.15 -9.28 -6.82
N THR A 92 3.01 -9.96 -6.80
CA THR A 92 1.80 -9.49 -6.10
C THR A 92 2.08 -9.24 -4.62
N THR A 93 2.72 -10.20 -3.93
CA THR A 93 3.09 -10.03 -2.51
C THR A 93 4.01 -8.84 -2.28
N ARG A 94 4.98 -8.60 -3.18
CA ARG A 94 5.86 -7.43 -3.10
C ARG A 94 5.06 -6.14 -3.30
N THR A 95 4.20 -6.10 -4.32
CA THR A 95 3.36 -4.94 -4.61
C THR A 95 2.40 -4.64 -3.45
N GLU A 96 1.80 -5.65 -2.80
CA GLU A 96 1.00 -5.47 -1.58
C GLU A 96 1.80 -4.79 -0.46
N ARG A 97 3.03 -5.23 -0.25
CA ARG A 97 3.94 -4.63 0.75
C ARG A 97 4.25 -3.17 0.42
N ASP A 98 4.52 -2.87 -0.84
CA ASP A 98 4.84 -1.51 -1.30
C ASP A 98 3.63 -0.57 -1.16
N GLN A 99 2.41 -1.05 -1.47
CA GLN A 99 1.19 -0.24 -1.30
C GLN A 99 0.91 0.06 0.19
N LEU A 100 1.07 -0.93 1.06
CA LEU A 100 0.88 -0.71 2.49
C LEU A 100 1.97 0.19 3.09
N ASP A 101 3.24 0.06 2.65
CA ASP A 101 4.31 0.95 3.09
C ASP A 101 4.05 2.40 2.67
N ARG A 102 3.55 2.61 1.46
CA ARG A 102 3.13 3.93 0.98
C ARG A 102 2.03 4.53 1.84
N ALA A 103 1.01 3.74 2.22
CA ALA A 103 -0.06 4.20 3.11
C ALA A 103 0.48 4.62 4.49
N LEU A 104 1.42 3.87 5.05
CA LEU A 104 2.07 4.22 6.31
C LEU A 104 2.93 5.49 6.20
N LEU A 105 3.61 5.70 5.06
CA LEU A 105 4.35 6.94 4.78
C LEU A 105 3.41 8.14 4.67
N ASP A 106 2.24 7.99 4.06
CA ASP A 106 1.23 9.05 4.01
C ASP A 106 0.75 9.43 5.43
N LEU A 107 0.53 8.45 6.32
CA LEU A 107 0.20 8.71 7.73
C LEU A 107 1.35 9.38 8.49
N LEU A 108 2.61 9.01 8.24
CA LEU A 108 3.77 9.70 8.82
C LEU A 108 3.80 11.16 8.38
N GLY A 109 3.56 11.45 7.09
CA GLY A 109 3.45 12.80 6.56
C GLY A 109 2.33 13.59 7.22
N PHE A 110 1.17 12.97 7.48
CA PHE A 110 0.06 13.58 8.20
C PHE A 110 0.46 13.96 9.64
N TYR A 111 1.00 13.02 10.42
CA TYR A 111 1.40 13.30 11.81
C TYR A 111 2.61 14.24 11.92
N ARG A 112 3.49 14.26 10.91
CA ARG A 112 4.53 15.31 10.80
C ARG A 112 3.89 16.70 10.70
N ASP A 113 2.84 16.86 9.90
CA ASP A 113 2.14 18.13 9.76
C ASP A 113 1.36 18.50 11.03
N VAL A 114 0.77 17.51 11.73
CA VAL A 114 0.16 17.70 13.06
C VAL A 114 1.20 18.21 14.04
N LEU A 115 2.37 17.58 14.12
CA LEU A 115 3.44 17.98 15.02
C LEU A 115 3.96 19.40 14.71
N ALA A 116 4.18 19.71 13.42
CA ALA A 116 4.60 21.04 12.98
C ALA A 116 3.56 22.12 13.36
N HIS A 117 2.27 21.79 13.30
CA HIS A 117 1.20 22.68 13.72
C HIS A 117 1.22 22.90 15.24
N GLN A 118 1.38 21.83 16.05
CA GLN A 118 1.48 21.89 17.51
C GLN A 118 2.67 22.75 17.99
N PHE A 119 3.76 22.82 17.21
CA PHE A 119 4.88 23.72 17.47
C PHE A 119 4.70 25.15 16.92
N GLY A 120 3.56 25.45 16.28
CA GLY A 120 3.31 26.74 15.66
C GLY A 120 4.00 26.97 14.32
N ALA A 121 4.85 26.05 13.89
CA ALA A 121 5.71 26.19 12.70
C ALA A 121 4.94 26.28 11.37
N THR A 122 3.71 25.78 11.32
CA THR A 122 2.83 25.94 10.15
C THR A 122 2.05 27.25 10.16
N THR A 123 1.90 27.86 11.35
CA THR A 123 1.15 29.12 11.54
C THR A 123 2.03 30.32 11.26
N ASP A 124 3.30 30.29 11.67
CA ASP A 124 4.30 31.32 11.38
C ASP A 124 4.92 31.21 9.98
N GLY A 125 4.57 30.15 9.23
CA GLY A 125 5.04 29.92 7.86
C GLY A 125 6.46 29.38 7.77
N SER A 126 7.11 29.03 8.88
CA SER A 126 8.48 28.48 8.88
C SER A 126 8.55 27.06 8.27
N ILE A 127 7.44 26.30 8.34
CA ILE A 127 7.31 24.97 7.76
C ILE A 127 6.04 24.88 6.91
N ALA A 128 6.18 24.50 5.64
CA ALA A 128 5.04 24.19 4.78
C ALA A 128 4.44 22.83 5.12
N MET A 129 3.11 22.74 5.13
CA MET A 129 2.40 21.44 5.23
C MET A 129 2.62 20.61 3.98
N ILE A 130 2.92 19.31 4.15
CA ILE A 130 2.97 18.34 3.06
C ILE A 130 1.55 18.03 2.57
N ASN A 131 0.59 17.98 3.50
CA ASN A 131 -0.81 17.62 3.25
C ASN A 131 -1.70 18.87 3.45
N ALA A 132 -1.41 19.94 2.72
CA ALA A 132 -2.13 21.21 2.86
C ALA A 132 -3.64 21.06 2.57
N GLU A 133 -4.03 20.10 1.72
CA GLU A 133 -5.41 19.76 1.42
C GLU A 133 -6.17 19.13 2.61
N MET A 134 -5.45 18.64 3.62
CA MET A 134 -5.99 18.05 4.86
C MET A 134 -5.86 18.99 6.07
N ARG A 135 -5.66 20.28 5.83
CA ARG A 135 -5.42 21.27 6.90
C ARG A 135 -6.47 21.22 8.03
N THR A 136 -7.73 21.11 7.69
CA THR A 136 -8.83 21.05 8.66
C THR A 136 -8.71 19.86 9.61
N GLU A 137 -8.42 18.70 9.06
CA GLU A 137 -8.23 17.45 9.80
C GLU A 137 -6.96 17.48 10.64
N ILE A 138 -5.87 18.03 10.09
CA ILE A 138 -4.58 18.21 10.78
C ILE A 138 -4.77 19.09 12.00
N VAL A 139 -5.40 20.25 11.86
CA VAL A 139 -5.66 21.18 12.98
C VAL A 139 -6.54 20.48 14.03
N ARG A 140 -7.62 19.82 13.61
CA ARG A 140 -8.50 19.11 14.55
C ARG A 140 -7.77 18.03 15.36
N VAL A 141 -6.89 17.25 14.72
CA VAL A 141 -6.09 16.23 15.41
C VAL A 141 -5.04 16.87 16.29
N ALA A 142 -4.44 18.00 15.88
CA ALA A 142 -3.47 18.75 16.66
C ALA A 142 -4.09 19.31 17.94
N ASP A 143 -5.29 19.90 17.85
CA ASP A 143 -6.02 20.46 18.99
C ASP A 143 -6.54 19.39 19.96
N ALA A 144 -6.82 18.17 19.47
CA ALA A 144 -7.31 17.04 20.26
C ALA A 144 -6.18 16.20 20.88
N SER A 145 -4.90 16.54 20.67
CA SER A 145 -3.74 15.80 21.17
C SER A 145 -2.58 16.72 21.52
N ASN A 146 -1.57 16.18 22.17
CA ASN A 146 -0.34 16.92 22.47
C ASN A 146 0.86 16.36 21.69
N THR A 147 1.98 17.09 21.72
CA THR A 147 3.21 16.73 20.99
C THR A 147 3.75 15.36 21.36
N ILE A 148 3.66 14.95 22.63
CA ILE A 148 4.14 13.66 23.12
C ILE A 148 3.29 12.53 22.51
N GLU A 149 1.98 12.65 22.54
CA GLU A 149 1.07 11.67 21.93
C GLU A 149 1.28 11.58 20.42
N THR A 150 1.52 12.71 19.76
CA THR A 150 1.81 12.73 18.32
C THR A 150 3.12 12.02 18.02
N MET A 151 4.17 12.22 18.82
CA MET A 151 5.44 11.50 18.69
C MET A 151 5.27 10.00 18.91
N TRP A 152 4.46 9.57 19.88
CA TRP A 152 4.17 8.14 20.08
C TRP A 152 3.45 7.50 18.90
N ARG A 153 2.55 8.25 18.24
CA ARG A 153 1.88 7.77 17.02
C ARG A 153 2.86 7.61 15.86
N ILE A 154 3.77 8.58 15.67
CA ILE A 154 4.85 8.50 14.68
C ILE A 154 5.71 7.26 14.94
N ASP A 155 6.20 7.10 16.18
CA ASP A 155 7.03 5.96 16.58
C ASP A 155 6.31 4.61 16.40
N ALA A 156 5.00 4.54 16.72
CA ALA A 156 4.20 3.33 16.48
C ALA A 156 4.11 2.97 15.00
N ILE A 157 3.90 3.96 14.11
CA ILE A 157 3.86 3.73 12.67
C ILE A 157 5.23 3.27 12.15
N GLU A 158 6.32 3.88 12.60
CA GLU A 158 7.67 3.47 12.20
C GLU A 158 8.00 2.05 12.67
N ARG A 159 7.64 1.68 13.90
CA ARG A 159 7.78 0.30 14.40
C ARG A 159 6.95 -0.67 13.58
N GLY A 160 5.72 -0.32 13.20
CA GLY A 160 4.89 -1.13 12.32
C GLY A 160 5.54 -1.35 10.95
N ARG A 161 6.17 -0.33 10.38
CA ARG A 161 6.92 -0.44 9.11
C ARG A 161 8.12 -1.39 9.25
N LEU A 162 8.89 -1.28 10.34
CA LEU A 162 10.03 -2.17 10.61
C LEU A 162 9.59 -3.62 10.85
N ALA A 163 8.51 -3.85 11.61
CA ALA A 163 7.97 -5.18 11.87
C ALA A 163 7.56 -5.89 10.56
N ARG A 164 7.05 -5.16 9.57
CA ARG A 164 6.73 -5.72 8.25
C ARG A 164 7.96 -6.18 7.48
N VAL A 165 9.08 -5.49 7.59
CA VAL A 165 10.35 -5.93 7.00
C VAL A 165 10.78 -7.27 7.61
N ALA A 166 10.49 -7.49 8.89
CA ALA A 166 10.75 -8.74 9.60
C ALA A 166 9.72 -9.86 9.35
N ASN A 167 8.82 -9.72 8.35
CA ASN A 167 7.77 -10.69 7.99
C ASN A 167 6.67 -10.91 9.04
N VAL A 168 6.42 -9.95 9.91
CA VAL A 168 5.25 -9.97 10.80
C VAL A 168 3.97 -9.80 9.97
N GLN A 169 2.88 -10.45 10.38
CA GLN A 169 1.59 -10.28 9.69
C GLN A 169 1.14 -8.81 9.76
N PRO A 170 0.69 -8.21 8.64
CA PRO A 170 0.39 -6.78 8.56
C PRO A 170 -0.64 -6.28 9.59
N GLN A 171 -1.57 -7.15 10.01
CA GLN A 171 -2.59 -6.82 11.01
C GLN A 171 -2.04 -6.72 12.44
N LEU A 172 -0.84 -7.27 12.69
CA LEU A 172 -0.19 -7.31 13.99
C LEU A 172 1.04 -6.39 14.07
N ALA A 173 1.39 -5.74 12.96
CA ALA A 173 2.48 -4.78 12.90
C ALA A 173 1.97 -3.38 13.23
#